data_bf32731d2e861011312be5816e512d25
#
_entry.id   bf32731d2e861011312be5816e512d25
#
_cell.length_a   1.000
_cell.length_b   1.000
_cell.length_c   1.000
_cell.angle_alpha   90.00
_cell.angle_beta   90.00
_cell.angle_gamma   90.00
#
_symmetry.space_group_name_H-M   'P 1'
#
loop_
_entity.id
_entity.type
_entity.pdbx_description
1 polymer ?
#
loop_
_entity_poly.entity_id
_entity_poly.type
_entity_poly.pdbx_seq_one_letter_code
_entity_poly.pdbx_strand_id
1 'polypeptide(L)'
;MKQRIVFIGDSITWWGISEGDDIGTGYVHLLHDYLKVSYPKRDFEIINKGISGNRVTDLADRWERDVITLNPDVISISIGINDVWRQVDSPEIDQVYPEQFEEIYESLLTSITAKTKASIVLMEPTVIEEDVQSLGNKLLIPYVETVHRLADKYNAIIVPTHQAFIEFLESSNDQPLTIDGVHMNSMGNMLMAKTWVQATKVLLGQ
;
A
#
# COMPACT_ATOMS: atom_id res chain seq x y z
N MET A 1 22.69 0.71 -13.10
CA MET A 1 22.70 0.64 -11.61
C MET A 1 21.42 -0.07 -11.21
N LYS A 2 21.49 -0.92 -10.19
CA LYS A 2 20.34 -1.63 -9.62
C LYS A 2 19.44 -0.62 -8.88
N GLN A 3 18.14 -0.63 -9.17
CA GLN A 3 17.18 0.24 -8.51
C GLN A 3 16.35 -0.61 -7.53
N ARG A 4 16.46 -0.32 -6.25
CA ARG A 4 15.77 -1.04 -5.19
C ARG A 4 14.42 -0.39 -4.89
N ILE A 5 13.36 -1.17 -5.05
CA ILE A 5 11.99 -0.77 -4.73
C ILE A 5 11.50 -1.65 -3.58
N VAL A 6 11.21 -1.06 -2.44
CA VAL A 6 10.64 -1.76 -1.28
C VAL A 6 9.14 -1.48 -1.23
N PHE A 7 8.34 -2.54 -1.21
CA PHE A 7 6.91 -2.50 -0.91
C PHE A 7 6.69 -2.92 0.53
N ILE A 8 6.09 -2.06 1.33
CA ILE A 8 5.80 -2.35 2.74
C ILE A 8 4.31 -2.11 3.02
N GLY A 9 3.73 -2.96 3.85
CA GLY A 9 2.31 -2.90 4.18
C GLY A 9 1.85 -4.10 4.99
N ASP A 10 0.57 -4.39 4.86
CA ASP A 10 -0.17 -5.44 5.54
C ASP A 10 -0.33 -6.73 4.70
N SER A 11 -1.42 -7.48 4.94
CA SER A 11 -1.75 -8.72 4.22
C SER A 11 -1.97 -8.53 2.72
N ILE A 12 -2.43 -7.36 2.28
CA ILE A 12 -2.65 -7.06 0.86
C ILE A 12 -1.30 -6.99 0.14
N THR A 13 -0.29 -6.37 0.77
CA THR A 13 1.08 -6.34 0.26
C THR A 13 1.77 -7.70 0.39
N TRP A 14 1.56 -8.39 1.52
CA TRP A 14 2.12 -9.73 1.81
C TRP A 14 1.59 -10.81 0.86
N TRP A 15 0.42 -10.66 0.28
CA TRP A 15 -0.40 -11.71 -0.31
C TRP A 15 0.38 -12.81 -1.05
N GLY A 16 0.34 -14.02 -0.48
CA GLY A 16 0.92 -15.21 -1.08
C GLY A 16 2.44 -15.39 -0.90
N ILE A 17 3.12 -14.57 -0.08
CA ILE A 17 4.51 -14.87 0.32
C ILE A 17 4.56 -16.22 1.02
N SER A 18 5.48 -17.07 0.59
CA SER A 18 5.68 -18.41 1.11
C SER A 18 7.16 -18.80 1.12
N GLU A 19 7.49 -19.97 1.68
CA GLU A 19 8.86 -20.46 1.67
C GLU A 19 9.38 -20.61 0.23
N GLY A 20 10.45 -19.89 -0.08
CA GLY A 20 11.06 -19.86 -1.43
C GLY A 20 10.44 -18.86 -2.40
N ASP A 21 9.41 -18.11 -1.98
CA ASP A 21 8.81 -17.02 -2.76
C ASP A 21 8.61 -15.78 -1.88
N ASP A 22 9.57 -14.87 -1.90
CA ASP A 22 9.58 -13.63 -1.11
C ASP A 22 8.79 -12.49 -1.78
N ILE A 23 8.24 -12.70 -2.98
CA ILE A 23 7.46 -11.68 -3.73
C ILE A 23 5.97 -11.88 -3.50
N GLY A 24 5.51 -13.13 -3.37
CA GLY A 24 4.11 -13.49 -3.23
C GLY A 24 3.37 -13.56 -4.57
N THR A 25 2.03 -13.55 -4.52
CA THR A 25 1.15 -13.72 -5.69
C THR A 25 0.18 -12.56 -5.90
N GLY A 26 0.30 -11.50 -5.11
CA GLY A 26 -0.55 -10.31 -5.16
C GLY A 26 -0.08 -9.23 -6.14
N TYR A 27 -0.51 -8.00 -5.89
CA TYR A 27 -0.18 -6.85 -6.76
C TYR A 27 1.33 -6.59 -6.86
N VAL A 28 2.12 -6.92 -5.83
CA VAL A 28 3.59 -6.77 -5.86
C VAL A 28 4.22 -7.71 -6.89
N HIS A 29 3.70 -8.94 -7.01
CA HIS A 29 4.13 -9.88 -8.05
C HIS A 29 3.82 -9.35 -9.46
N LEU A 30 2.62 -8.83 -9.65
CA LEU A 30 2.23 -8.24 -10.94
C LEU A 30 3.14 -7.05 -11.31
N LEU A 31 3.51 -6.22 -10.34
CA LEU A 31 4.45 -5.11 -10.53
C LEU A 31 5.87 -5.59 -10.82
N HIS A 32 6.33 -6.63 -10.11
CA HIS A 32 7.62 -7.26 -10.38
C HIS A 32 7.73 -7.70 -11.86
N ASP A 33 6.74 -8.46 -12.34
CA ASP A 33 6.74 -8.97 -13.70
C ASP A 33 6.58 -7.85 -14.72
N TYR A 34 5.67 -6.90 -14.47
CA TYR A 34 5.47 -5.74 -15.32
C TYR A 34 6.77 -4.94 -15.50
N LEU A 35 7.47 -4.63 -14.41
CA LEU A 35 8.70 -3.85 -14.47
C LEU A 35 9.80 -4.57 -15.23
N LYS A 36 9.96 -5.88 -15.03
CA LYS A 36 10.96 -6.68 -15.76
C LYS A 36 10.67 -6.80 -17.25
N VAL A 37 9.40 -7.01 -17.61
CA VAL A 37 8.99 -7.14 -19.02
C VAL A 37 9.01 -5.79 -19.74
N SER A 38 8.52 -4.72 -19.09
CA SER A 38 8.42 -3.41 -19.71
C SER A 38 9.75 -2.67 -19.80
N TYR A 39 10.68 -2.97 -18.90
CA TYR A 39 11.99 -2.29 -18.83
C TYR A 39 13.16 -3.30 -18.79
N PRO A 40 13.35 -4.14 -19.82
CA PRO A 40 14.31 -5.25 -19.79
C PRO A 40 15.79 -4.81 -19.69
N LYS A 41 16.07 -3.51 -19.89
CA LYS A 41 17.42 -2.92 -19.77
C LYS A 41 17.68 -2.33 -18.40
N ARG A 42 16.66 -2.24 -17.51
CA ARG A 42 16.80 -1.75 -16.15
C ARG A 42 16.89 -2.91 -15.17
N ASP A 43 17.72 -2.75 -14.16
CA ASP A 43 17.91 -3.75 -13.12
C ASP A 43 17.09 -3.33 -11.88
N PHE A 44 15.88 -3.89 -11.74
CA PHE A 44 15.01 -3.67 -10.59
C PHE A 44 15.19 -4.78 -9.55
N GLU A 45 15.44 -4.38 -8.31
CA GLU A 45 15.34 -5.24 -7.13
C GLU A 45 14.04 -4.93 -6.40
N ILE A 46 13.08 -5.82 -6.53
CA ILE A 46 11.79 -5.69 -5.85
C ILE A 46 11.86 -6.46 -4.54
N ILE A 47 11.53 -5.79 -3.43
CA ILE A 47 11.51 -6.39 -2.10
C ILE A 47 10.11 -6.20 -1.53
N ASN A 48 9.45 -7.30 -1.19
CA ASN A 48 8.17 -7.29 -0.52
C ASN A 48 8.35 -7.43 0.99
N LYS A 49 7.88 -6.43 1.74
CA LYS A 49 7.87 -6.35 3.21
C LYS A 49 6.46 -6.23 3.77
N GLY A 50 5.48 -6.81 3.09
CA GLY A 50 4.14 -7.01 3.63
C GLY A 50 4.15 -7.99 4.80
N ILE A 51 3.34 -7.74 5.83
CA ILE A 51 3.07 -8.68 6.92
C ILE A 51 1.58 -8.66 7.22
N SER A 52 0.95 -9.84 7.20
CA SER A 52 -0.48 -9.98 7.43
C SER A 52 -0.91 -9.38 8.77
N GLY A 53 -2.02 -8.64 8.76
CA GLY A 53 -2.64 -8.04 9.95
C GLY A 53 -2.00 -6.74 10.42
N ASN A 54 -0.88 -6.29 9.81
CA ASN A 54 -0.19 -5.09 10.28
C ASN A 54 -1.05 -3.84 10.19
N ARG A 55 -0.95 -3.01 11.22
CA ARG A 55 -1.42 -1.63 11.33
C ARG A 55 -0.22 -0.68 11.23
N VAL A 56 -0.47 0.62 11.22
CA VAL A 56 0.60 1.62 11.17
C VAL A 56 1.57 1.50 12.37
N THR A 57 1.09 1.10 13.54
CA THR A 57 1.89 0.82 14.73
C THR A 57 2.90 -0.29 14.51
N ASP A 58 2.47 -1.38 13.87
CA ASP A 58 3.34 -2.53 13.58
C ASP A 58 4.41 -2.16 12.55
N LEU A 59 4.08 -1.26 11.59
CA LEU A 59 5.09 -0.72 10.69
C LEU A 59 6.16 0.04 11.46
N ALA A 60 5.78 0.84 12.46
CA ALA A 60 6.72 1.61 13.27
C ALA A 60 7.72 0.69 13.98
N ASP A 61 7.27 -0.41 14.55
CA ASP A 61 8.11 -1.38 15.28
C ASP A 61 9.19 -2.05 14.42
N ARG A 62 8.95 -2.14 13.11
CA ARG A 62 9.87 -2.81 12.16
C ARG A 62 10.51 -1.88 11.13
N TRP A 63 10.24 -0.57 11.20
CA TRP A 63 10.63 0.40 10.18
C TRP A 63 12.13 0.45 9.91
N GLU A 64 12.92 0.46 10.98
CA GLU A 64 14.39 0.48 10.85
C GLU A 64 14.93 -0.74 10.11
N ARG A 65 14.44 -1.94 10.49
CA ARG A 65 14.88 -3.21 9.91
C ARG A 65 14.42 -3.37 8.46
N ASP A 66 13.13 -3.10 8.20
CA ASP A 66 12.47 -3.49 6.96
C ASP A 66 12.49 -2.38 5.89
N VAL A 67 12.90 -1.16 6.26
CA VAL A 67 12.97 -0.01 5.34
C VAL A 67 14.33 0.67 5.40
N ILE A 68 14.71 1.23 6.54
CA ILE A 68 15.89 2.10 6.62
C ILE A 68 17.18 1.32 6.30
N THR A 69 17.35 0.14 6.92
CA THR A 69 18.53 -0.72 6.69
C THR A 69 18.64 -1.19 5.24
N LEU A 70 17.50 -1.32 4.53
CA LEU A 70 17.49 -1.71 3.13
C LEU A 70 17.93 -0.58 2.20
N ASN A 71 17.89 0.68 2.66
CA ASN A 71 18.25 1.87 1.91
C ASN A 71 17.65 1.87 0.48
N PRO A 72 16.32 1.93 0.35
CA PRO A 72 15.65 1.85 -0.94
C PRO A 72 15.88 3.09 -1.81
N ASP A 73 15.79 2.93 -3.13
CA ASP A 73 15.65 4.04 -4.08
C ASP A 73 14.21 4.52 -4.17
N VAL A 74 13.26 3.59 -3.98
CA VAL A 74 11.82 3.86 -3.93
C VAL A 74 11.21 3.06 -2.78
N ILE A 75 10.40 3.71 -1.95
CA ILE A 75 9.55 3.07 -0.95
C ILE A 75 8.09 3.23 -1.33
N SER A 76 7.36 2.12 -1.43
CA SER A 76 5.91 2.10 -1.66
C SER A 76 5.21 1.56 -0.41
N ILE A 77 4.36 2.39 0.20
CA ILE A 77 3.72 2.11 1.48
C ILE A 77 2.21 1.95 1.25
N SER A 78 1.66 0.80 1.66
CA SER A 78 0.23 0.49 1.62
C SER A 78 -0.21 0.02 3.00
N ILE A 79 -0.83 0.92 3.77
CA ILE A 79 -1.21 0.68 5.18
C ILE A 79 -2.47 1.48 5.53
N GLY A 80 -3.19 1.08 6.55
CA GLY A 80 -4.38 1.76 7.07
C GLY A 80 -5.64 0.93 7.01
N ILE A 81 -5.69 -0.11 6.18
CA ILE A 81 -6.88 -0.96 6.08
C ILE A 81 -7.20 -1.67 7.40
N ASN A 82 -6.19 -2.21 8.09
CA ASN A 82 -6.38 -2.87 9.38
C ASN A 82 -6.61 -1.88 10.54
N ASP A 83 -6.10 -0.65 10.43
CA ASP A 83 -6.38 0.40 11.41
C ASP A 83 -7.87 0.75 11.44
N VAL A 84 -8.56 0.61 10.31
CA VAL A 84 -10.01 0.77 10.19
C VAL A 84 -10.76 -0.54 10.40
N TRP A 85 -10.32 -1.62 9.77
CA TRP A 85 -11.06 -2.89 9.84
C TRP A 85 -11.21 -3.39 11.25
N ARG A 86 -10.18 -3.21 12.11
CA ARG A 86 -10.27 -3.59 13.53
C ARG A 86 -11.31 -2.81 14.33
N GLN A 87 -11.69 -1.62 13.89
CA GLN A 87 -12.80 -0.88 14.51
C GLN A 87 -14.15 -1.55 14.25
N VAL A 88 -14.25 -2.34 13.17
CA VAL A 88 -15.50 -3.01 12.76
C VAL A 88 -15.54 -4.46 13.27
N ASP A 89 -14.46 -5.22 13.11
CA ASP A 89 -14.42 -6.66 13.40
C ASP A 89 -13.94 -7.00 14.82
N SER A 90 -13.18 -6.13 15.45
CA SER A 90 -12.52 -6.37 16.75
C SER A 90 -12.52 -5.10 17.61
N PRO A 91 -13.69 -4.53 17.94
CA PRO A 91 -13.80 -3.23 18.62
C PRO A 91 -13.26 -3.24 20.07
N GLU A 92 -12.99 -4.42 20.64
CA GLU A 92 -12.49 -4.61 22.00
C GLU A 92 -10.98 -4.42 22.15
N ILE A 93 -10.22 -4.38 21.03
CA ILE A 93 -8.78 -4.13 21.09
C ILE A 93 -8.48 -2.62 21.03
N ASP A 94 -7.25 -2.23 21.39
CA ASP A 94 -6.80 -0.86 21.24
C ASP A 94 -6.89 -0.42 19.77
N GLN A 95 -7.65 0.63 19.50
CA GLN A 95 -7.88 1.15 18.18
C GLN A 95 -6.86 2.24 17.81
N VAL A 96 -6.54 2.34 16.53
CA VAL A 96 -5.70 3.41 15.98
C VAL A 96 -6.60 4.35 15.20
N TYR A 97 -6.96 5.47 15.80
CA TYR A 97 -7.81 6.49 15.19
C TYR A 97 -7.02 7.44 14.26
N PRO A 98 -7.68 8.23 13.40
CA PRO A 98 -7.02 9.01 12.36
C PRO A 98 -5.89 9.92 12.86
N GLU A 99 -6.04 10.56 14.02
CA GLU A 99 -5.03 11.44 14.58
C GLU A 99 -3.76 10.68 14.97
N GLN A 100 -3.91 9.54 15.63
CA GLN A 100 -2.77 8.68 15.99
C GLN A 100 -2.14 8.04 14.75
N PHE A 101 -2.97 7.64 13.78
CA PHE A 101 -2.50 7.12 12.49
C PHE A 101 -1.61 8.16 11.79
N GLU A 102 -2.07 9.42 11.72
CA GLU A 102 -1.31 10.52 11.11
C GLU A 102 0.02 10.76 11.83
N GLU A 103 0.01 10.84 13.17
CA GLU A 103 1.21 11.08 13.98
C GLU A 103 2.27 9.98 13.74
N ILE A 104 1.86 8.71 13.80
CA ILE A 104 2.78 7.59 13.60
C ILE A 104 3.28 7.57 12.15
N TYR A 105 2.39 7.69 11.17
CA TYR A 105 2.77 7.65 9.76
C TYR A 105 3.73 8.80 9.42
N GLU A 106 3.47 10.00 9.94
CA GLU A 106 4.37 11.14 9.78
C GLU A 106 5.75 10.88 10.36
N SER A 107 5.84 10.22 11.51
CA SER A 107 7.14 9.85 12.11
C SER A 107 7.96 8.93 11.21
N LEU A 108 7.28 7.97 10.52
CA LEU A 108 7.92 7.06 9.56
C LEU A 108 8.46 7.83 8.34
N LEU A 109 7.66 8.77 7.81
CA LEU A 109 8.05 9.59 6.67
C LEU A 109 9.20 10.55 7.02
N THR A 110 9.18 11.13 8.20
CA THR A 110 10.28 11.93 8.73
C THR A 110 11.58 11.10 8.81
N SER A 111 11.48 9.89 9.34
CA SER A 111 12.63 8.99 9.48
C SER A 111 13.24 8.63 8.12
N ILE A 112 12.42 8.22 7.13
CA ILE A 112 12.94 7.84 5.80
C ILE A 112 13.56 9.02 5.06
N THR A 113 12.93 10.20 5.14
CA THR A 113 13.43 11.43 4.51
C THR A 113 14.76 11.87 5.12
N ALA A 114 14.93 11.71 6.44
CA ALA A 114 16.17 12.07 7.13
C ALA A 114 17.32 11.09 6.88
N LYS A 115 17.01 9.80 6.69
CA LYS A 115 18.02 8.72 6.65
C LYS A 115 18.31 8.19 5.25
N THR A 116 17.49 8.50 4.24
CA THR A 116 17.62 7.97 2.88
C THR A 116 17.36 9.07 1.83
N LYS A 117 17.53 8.70 0.56
CA LYS A 117 17.15 9.53 -0.59
C LYS A 117 15.99 8.89 -1.38
N ALA A 118 15.23 8.02 -0.75
CA ALA A 118 14.16 7.30 -1.40
C ALA A 118 13.08 8.24 -1.95
N SER A 119 12.61 7.98 -3.14
CA SER A 119 11.34 8.51 -3.61
C SER A 119 10.21 7.79 -2.86
N ILE A 120 9.27 8.56 -2.32
CA ILE A 120 8.18 8.05 -1.49
C ILE A 120 6.92 7.91 -2.34
N VAL A 121 6.28 6.73 -2.26
CA VAL A 121 5.00 6.42 -2.91
C VAL A 121 4.04 6.00 -1.81
N LEU A 122 2.94 6.73 -1.65
CA LEU A 122 1.89 6.43 -0.68
C LEU A 122 0.65 5.90 -1.41
N MET A 123 0.22 4.71 -1.05
CA MET A 123 -1.00 4.11 -1.58
C MET A 123 -2.14 4.36 -0.59
N GLU A 124 -3.28 4.80 -1.10
CA GLU A 124 -4.49 4.85 -0.29
C GLU A 124 -4.86 3.42 0.17
N PRO A 125 -5.37 3.23 1.41
CA PRO A 125 -6.00 1.96 1.78
C PRO A 125 -7.18 1.70 0.83
N THR A 126 -7.40 0.45 0.43
CA THR A 126 -8.35 0.10 -0.64
C THR A 126 -9.82 0.26 -0.23
N VAL A 127 -10.54 -0.83 -0.01
CA VAL A 127 -11.95 -0.83 0.45
C VAL A 127 -12.15 -1.85 1.55
N ILE A 128 -13.18 -1.62 2.36
CA ILE A 128 -13.74 -2.59 3.30
C ILE A 128 -15.18 -2.87 2.86
N GLU A 129 -15.41 -4.07 2.35
CA GLU A 129 -16.61 -4.53 1.67
C GLU A 129 -16.83 -3.93 0.27
N GLU A 130 -17.57 -4.67 -0.58
CA GLU A 130 -17.91 -4.27 -1.95
C GLU A 130 -19.01 -3.19 -1.99
N ASP A 131 -19.78 -3.05 -0.90
CA ASP A 131 -20.72 -1.94 -0.77
C ASP A 131 -19.95 -0.65 -0.47
N VAL A 132 -19.91 0.27 -1.44
CA VAL A 132 -19.24 1.58 -1.30
C VAL A 132 -19.81 2.41 -0.15
N GLN A 133 -21.04 2.13 0.30
CA GLN A 133 -21.70 2.79 1.42
C GLN A 133 -21.52 2.05 2.76
N SER A 134 -20.72 0.99 2.80
CA SER A 134 -20.43 0.24 4.02
C SER A 134 -19.89 1.13 5.13
N LEU A 135 -20.01 0.69 6.37
CA LEU A 135 -19.42 1.38 7.51
C LEU A 135 -17.90 1.45 7.37
N GLY A 136 -17.27 0.36 6.91
CA GLY A 136 -15.83 0.28 6.71
C GLY A 136 -15.33 1.34 5.73
N ASN A 137 -15.98 1.48 4.57
CA ASN A 137 -15.61 2.48 3.58
C ASN A 137 -15.80 3.92 4.08
N LYS A 138 -16.85 4.19 4.86
CA LYS A 138 -17.03 5.51 5.50
C LYS A 138 -15.94 5.83 6.52
N LEU A 139 -15.53 4.84 7.30
CA LEU A 139 -14.46 4.99 8.29
C LEU A 139 -13.08 5.12 7.64
N LEU A 140 -12.87 4.65 6.40
CA LEU A 140 -11.62 4.81 5.66
C LEU A 140 -11.36 6.26 5.22
N ILE A 141 -12.40 7.05 5.00
CA ILE A 141 -12.27 8.41 4.43
C ILE A 141 -11.23 9.27 5.16
N PRO A 142 -11.25 9.45 6.50
CA PRO A 142 -10.24 10.27 7.18
C PRO A 142 -8.81 9.72 7.09
N TYR A 143 -8.64 8.40 6.91
CA TYR A 143 -7.32 7.79 6.68
C TYR A 143 -6.81 8.06 5.26
N VAL A 144 -7.68 7.98 4.26
CA VAL A 144 -7.36 8.39 2.88
C VAL A 144 -6.96 9.87 2.85
N GLU A 145 -7.72 10.75 3.50
CA GLU A 145 -7.38 12.18 3.59
C GLU A 145 -6.02 12.41 4.28
N THR A 146 -5.72 11.63 5.32
CA THR A 146 -4.39 11.66 5.98
C THR A 146 -3.28 11.28 5.01
N VAL A 147 -3.46 10.22 4.22
CA VAL A 147 -2.47 9.81 3.20
C VAL A 147 -2.22 10.94 2.20
N HIS A 148 -3.25 11.66 1.76
CA HIS A 148 -3.12 12.82 0.87
C HIS A 148 -2.36 13.97 1.54
N ARG A 149 -2.73 14.37 2.77
CA ARG A 149 -2.02 15.44 3.49
C ARG A 149 -0.53 15.11 3.67
N LEU A 150 -0.22 13.86 4.01
CA LEU A 150 1.16 13.42 4.15
C LEU A 150 1.89 13.36 2.81
N ALA A 151 1.23 12.96 1.73
CA ALA A 151 1.83 12.98 0.39
C ALA A 151 2.22 14.41 -0.02
N ASP A 152 1.33 15.36 0.17
CA ASP A 152 1.62 16.78 -0.11
C ASP A 152 2.79 17.30 0.74
N LYS A 153 2.77 17.00 2.03
CA LYS A 153 3.80 17.46 2.99
C LYS A 153 5.19 16.94 2.67
N TYR A 154 5.29 15.68 2.25
CA TYR A 154 6.56 14.99 1.97
C TYR A 154 6.92 14.94 0.49
N ASN A 155 6.16 15.61 -0.38
CA ASN A 155 6.32 15.57 -1.84
C ASN A 155 6.36 14.12 -2.35
N ALA A 156 5.49 13.27 -1.79
CA ALA A 156 5.35 11.87 -2.15
C ALA A 156 4.37 11.69 -3.33
N ILE A 157 4.54 10.61 -4.06
CA ILE A 157 3.61 10.23 -5.12
C ILE A 157 2.41 9.53 -4.49
N ILE A 158 1.21 10.01 -4.78
CA ILE A 158 -0.03 9.35 -4.37
C ILE A 158 -0.41 8.27 -5.38
N VAL A 159 -0.78 7.09 -4.89
CA VAL A 159 -1.44 6.05 -5.67
C VAL A 159 -2.89 5.97 -5.21
N PRO A 160 -3.85 6.47 -5.99
CA PRO A 160 -5.26 6.61 -5.57
C PRO A 160 -5.99 5.28 -5.66
N THR A 161 -5.58 4.31 -4.84
CA THR A 161 -6.15 2.94 -4.84
C THR A 161 -7.57 2.91 -4.30
N HIS A 162 -7.89 3.66 -3.24
CA HIS A 162 -9.26 3.79 -2.74
C HIS A 162 -10.20 4.33 -3.82
N GLN A 163 -9.83 5.47 -4.39
CA GLN A 163 -10.62 6.08 -5.45
C GLN A 163 -10.83 5.12 -6.64
N ALA A 164 -9.77 4.43 -7.09
CA ALA A 164 -9.87 3.49 -8.22
C ALA A 164 -10.82 2.32 -7.91
N PHE A 165 -10.84 1.84 -6.66
CA PHE A 165 -11.75 0.77 -6.24
C PHE A 165 -13.19 1.25 -6.17
N ILE A 166 -13.46 2.42 -5.56
CA ILE A 166 -14.80 3.01 -5.51
C ILE A 166 -15.36 3.24 -6.92
N GLU A 167 -14.59 3.87 -7.81
CA GLU A 167 -14.99 4.12 -9.19
C GLU A 167 -15.32 2.81 -9.95
N PHE A 168 -14.53 1.75 -9.73
CA PHE A 168 -14.80 0.46 -10.35
C PHE A 168 -16.11 -0.16 -9.83
N LEU A 169 -16.30 -0.17 -8.51
CA LEU A 169 -17.49 -0.76 -7.88
C LEU A 169 -18.77 0.01 -8.24
N GLU A 170 -18.70 1.33 -8.40
CA GLU A 170 -19.83 2.16 -8.86
C GLU A 170 -20.13 2.01 -10.35
N SER A 171 -19.22 1.47 -11.15
CA SER A 171 -19.36 1.37 -12.60
C SER A 171 -20.36 0.31 -13.10
N SER A 172 -21.21 -0.24 -12.27
CA SER A 172 -22.26 -1.22 -12.59
C SER A 172 -21.77 -2.61 -13.03
N ASN A 173 -20.55 -2.95 -12.70
CA ASN A 173 -19.97 -4.23 -13.10
C ASN A 173 -20.12 -5.25 -11.97
N ASP A 174 -21.14 -5.66 -11.43
CA ASP A 174 -21.33 -6.70 -10.41
C ASP A 174 -20.13 -7.69 -10.24
N GLN A 175 -18.91 -7.18 -10.45
CA GLN A 175 -17.66 -7.92 -10.44
C GLN A 175 -16.93 -7.62 -9.13
N PRO A 176 -16.77 -8.61 -8.26
CA PRO A 176 -16.05 -8.39 -7.00
C PRO A 176 -14.55 -8.12 -7.26
N LEU A 177 -13.97 -7.26 -6.44
CA LEU A 177 -12.53 -6.99 -6.40
C LEU A 177 -11.83 -7.70 -5.25
N THR A 178 -12.60 -8.22 -4.30
CA THR A 178 -12.11 -8.88 -3.10
C THR A 178 -12.62 -10.33 -3.01
N ILE A 179 -12.03 -11.10 -2.10
CA ILE A 179 -12.47 -12.47 -1.81
C ILE A 179 -13.27 -12.57 -0.50
N ASP A 180 -13.13 -11.58 0.37
CA ASP A 180 -13.73 -11.56 1.71
C ASP A 180 -14.13 -10.13 2.17
N GLY A 181 -14.17 -9.18 1.24
CA GLY A 181 -14.47 -7.77 1.50
C GLY A 181 -13.22 -6.91 1.78
N VAL A 182 -12.04 -7.50 1.97
CA VAL A 182 -10.78 -6.79 2.28
C VAL A 182 -9.62 -7.26 1.42
N HIS A 183 -9.41 -8.57 1.29
CA HIS A 183 -8.29 -9.13 0.53
C HIS A 183 -8.63 -9.24 -0.96
N MET A 184 -7.68 -8.83 -1.79
CA MET A 184 -7.89 -8.71 -3.23
C MET A 184 -7.98 -10.07 -3.93
N ASN A 185 -8.97 -10.22 -4.81
CA ASN A 185 -8.94 -11.26 -5.84
C ASN A 185 -7.97 -10.87 -6.98
N SER A 186 -7.90 -11.64 -8.05
CA SER A 186 -6.98 -11.34 -9.17
C SER A 186 -7.28 -10.01 -9.86
N MET A 187 -8.56 -9.61 -9.94
CA MET A 187 -8.95 -8.32 -10.53
C MET A 187 -8.57 -7.15 -9.63
N GLY A 188 -8.80 -7.26 -8.31
CA GLY A 188 -8.39 -6.25 -7.35
C GLY A 188 -6.86 -6.06 -7.32
N ASN A 189 -6.10 -7.15 -7.34
CA ASN A 189 -4.65 -7.08 -7.46
C ASN A 189 -4.20 -6.41 -8.77
N MET A 190 -4.87 -6.70 -9.89
CA MET A 190 -4.58 -6.06 -11.17
C MET A 190 -4.93 -4.58 -11.15
N LEU A 191 -6.04 -4.18 -10.51
CA LEU A 191 -6.43 -2.78 -10.37
C LEU A 191 -5.39 -2.01 -9.55
N MET A 192 -4.93 -2.56 -8.42
CA MET A 192 -3.85 -1.97 -7.62
C MET A 192 -2.57 -1.79 -8.45
N ALA A 193 -2.12 -2.84 -9.14
CA ALA A 193 -0.90 -2.78 -9.94
C ALA A 193 -1.01 -1.76 -11.08
N LYS A 194 -2.15 -1.72 -11.79
CA LYS A 194 -2.43 -0.73 -12.85
C LYS A 194 -2.37 0.70 -12.29
N THR A 195 -3.04 0.94 -11.17
CA THR A 195 -3.10 2.26 -10.53
C THR A 195 -1.71 2.72 -10.09
N TRP A 196 -0.92 1.80 -9.50
CA TRP A 196 0.47 2.07 -9.12
C TRP A 196 1.34 2.47 -10.32
N VAL A 197 1.28 1.69 -11.42
CA VAL A 197 2.03 2.00 -12.65
C VAL A 197 1.65 3.36 -13.21
N GLN A 198 0.36 3.70 -13.22
CA GLN A 198 -0.13 4.97 -13.73
C GLN A 198 0.37 6.17 -12.90
N ALA A 199 0.36 6.04 -11.58
CA ALA A 199 0.80 7.08 -10.67
C ALA A 199 2.33 7.29 -10.70
N THR A 200 3.10 6.22 -10.89
CA THR A 200 4.56 6.23 -10.78
C THR A 200 5.30 6.40 -12.12
N LYS A 201 4.61 6.78 -13.20
CA LYS A 201 5.22 6.99 -14.53
C LYS A 201 6.47 7.82 -14.50
N VAL A 202 6.48 8.90 -13.72
CA VAL A 202 7.64 9.80 -13.58
C VAL A 202 8.87 9.07 -13.03
N LEU A 203 8.71 8.11 -12.11
CA LEU A 203 9.81 7.28 -11.58
C LEU A 203 10.31 6.27 -12.62
N LEU A 204 9.42 5.89 -13.53
CA LEU A 204 9.71 4.92 -14.59
C LEU A 204 10.29 5.58 -15.84
N GLY A 205 10.35 6.92 -15.89
CA GLY A 205 10.90 7.68 -17.02
C GLY A 205 9.97 7.74 -18.23
N GLN A 206 8.67 7.73 -17.97
CA GLN A 206 7.60 7.89 -18.98
C GLN A 206 6.97 9.28 -18.91
#